data_f9770d8a95998884301799967212a78a
#
_entry.id   f9770d8a95998884301799967212a78a
#
_cell.length_a   1.000
_cell.length_b   1.000
_cell.length_c   1.000
_cell.angle_alpha   90.00
_cell.angle_beta   90.00
_cell.angle_gamma   90.00
#
_symmetry.space_group_name_H-M   'P 1'
#
loop_
_entity.id
_entity.type
_entity.pdbx_description
1 polymer ?
#
loop_
_entity_poly.entity_id
_entity_poly.type
_entity_poly.pdbx_seq_one_letter_code
_entity_poly.pdbx_strand_id
1 'polypeptide(L)'
;MIRKLAIAQIILLLGLGSIYLLPRGYNIRESAIIMVLPKTINEWIGETMETSEVVINALADDTNYSQSQYKRRTPNTEDKLDIINTFIVLSGDDMNNSIHRPERCLAAQGFEILASEERNIQISETFSIPVRRLASRHLNTGLQQVSFYWFTGAKVITAGHYSRTFTDILDRLTTGTNQRWAFVTITSPIIEGLNTHPFAQHSVEETDIMITEFISKIFQEIHKNEQIGITDNSKAS
;
A
#
# COMPACT_ATOMS: atom_id res chain seq x y z
N MET A 1 3.69 -32.49 -42.24
CA MET A 1 2.75 -32.62 -41.10
C MET A 1 3.43 -33.29 -39.91
N ILE A 2 4.04 -34.45 -40.02
CA ILE A 2 4.71 -35.20 -38.94
C ILE A 2 5.77 -34.39 -38.17
N ARG A 3 6.63 -33.65 -38.90
CA ARG A 3 7.69 -32.83 -38.26
C ARG A 3 7.13 -31.71 -37.34
N LYS A 4 6.02 -31.09 -37.71
CA LYS A 4 5.35 -30.08 -36.89
C LYS A 4 4.71 -30.72 -35.65
N LEU A 5 4.14 -31.91 -35.78
CA LEU A 5 3.55 -32.67 -34.71
C LEU A 5 4.62 -33.11 -33.71
N ALA A 6 5.77 -33.60 -34.16
CA ALA A 6 6.90 -34.00 -33.33
C ALA A 6 7.46 -32.80 -32.51
N ILE A 7 7.59 -31.62 -33.16
CA ILE A 7 8.04 -30.41 -32.46
C ILE A 7 7.02 -30.03 -31.36
N ALA A 8 5.71 -30.05 -31.67
CA ALA A 8 4.68 -29.75 -30.68
C ALA A 8 4.69 -30.72 -29.49
N GLN A 9 4.92 -32.02 -29.74
CA GLN A 9 5.05 -33.02 -28.67
C GLN A 9 6.30 -32.79 -27.81
N ILE A 10 7.44 -32.44 -28.41
CA ILE A 10 8.65 -32.12 -27.67
C ILE A 10 8.44 -30.89 -26.78
N ILE A 11 7.82 -29.82 -27.27
CA ILE A 11 7.50 -28.63 -26.49
C ILE A 11 6.58 -28.99 -25.34
N LEU A 12 5.55 -29.80 -25.59
CA LEU A 12 4.62 -30.25 -24.56
C LEU A 12 5.32 -31.08 -23.48
N LEU A 13 6.18 -32.01 -23.85
CA LEU A 13 6.94 -32.85 -22.93
C LEU A 13 7.93 -32.05 -22.12
N LEU A 14 8.62 -31.08 -22.72
CA LEU A 14 9.51 -30.16 -22.02
C LEU A 14 8.72 -29.28 -21.03
N GLY A 15 7.54 -28.78 -21.44
CA GLY A 15 6.65 -27.99 -20.57
C GLY A 15 6.13 -28.82 -19.38
N LEU A 16 5.66 -30.04 -19.61
CA LEU A 16 5.23 -30.94 -18.54
C LEU A 16 6.39 -31.38 -17.67
N GLY A 17 7.57 -31.64 -18.26
CA GLY A 17 8.78 -32.02 -17.52
C GLY A 17 9.28 -30.91 -16.61
N SER A 18 9.10 -29.64 -16.99
CA SER A 18 9.51 -28.49 -16.17
C SER A 18 8.77 -28.40 -14.83
N ILE A 19 7.57 -29.00 -14.73
CA ILE A 19 6.80 -29.06 -13.47
C ILE A 19 7.60 -29.79 -12.38
N TYR A 20 8.42 -30.78 -12.73
CA TYR A 20 9.25 -31.51 -11.77
C TYR A 20 10.45 -30.70 -11.26
N LEU A 21 10.78 -29.58 -11.93
CA LEU A 21 11.83 -28.66 -11.51
C LEU A 21 11.30 -27.56 -10.58
N LEU A 22 9.98 -27.45 -10.44
CA LEU A 22 9.38 -26.46 -9.55
C LEU A 22 9.61 -26.85 -8.08
N PRO A 23 9.78 -25.87 -7.19
CA PRO A 23 9.87 -26.09 -5.75
C PRO A 23 8.63 -26.86 -5.24
N ARG A 24 8.85 -27.89 -4.42
CA ARG A 24 7.78 -28.75 -3.89
C ARG A 24 7.18 -28.24 -2.58
N GLY A 25 7.71 -27.15 -2.03
CA GLY A 25 7.23 -26.51 -0.81
C GLY A 25 7.48 -25.02 -0.88
N TYR A 26 6.71 -24.26 -0.10
CA TYR A 26 6.85 -22.82 -0.02
C TYR A 26 7.36 -22.44 1.38
N ASN A 27 8.39 -21.60 1.39
CA ASN A 27 8.83 -20.90 2.59
C ASN A 27 8.08 -19.57 2.66
N ILE A 28 7.36 -19.34 3.75
CA ILE A 28 6.71 -18.05 3.99
C ILE A 28 7.80 -17.03 4.33
N ARG A 29 7.79 -15.90 3.63
CA ARG A 29 8.66 -14.77 3.91
C ARG A 29 7.83 -13.59 4.35
N GLU A 30 8.13 -13.08 5.53
CA GLU A 30 7.43 -11.92 6.10
C GLU A 30 7.73 -10.64 5.31
N SER A 31 6.73 -9.77 5.22
CA SER A 31 6.87 -8.42 4.69
C SER A 31 7.83 -7.58 5.54
N ALA A 32 8.48 -6.61 4.91
CA ALA A 32 9.28 -5.61 5.61
C ALA A 32 8.42 -4.54 6.32
N ILE A 33 7.11 -4.75 6.46
CA ILE A 33 6.21 -3.83 7.16
C ILE A 33 6.24 -4.05 8.68
N ILE A 34 6.04 -2.99 9.44
CA ILE A 34 5.78 -2.99 10.88
C ILE A 34 4.28 -2.67 11.04
N MET A 35 3.51 -3.61 11.63
CA MET A 35 2.06 -3.46 11.75
C MET A 35 1.62 -2.52 12.87
N VAL A 36 2.53 -2.16 13.77
CA VAL A 36 2.22 -1.24 14.87
C VAL A 36 2.40 0.19 14.37
N LEU A 37 1.30 0.91 14.25
CA LEU A 37 1.31 2.32 13.87
C LEU A 37 1.76 3.18 15.06
N PRO A 38 2.72 4.12 14.89
CA PRO A 38 3.21 4.98 15.96
C PRO A 38 2.11 5.93 16.46
N LYS A 39 2.11 6.20 17.77
CA LYS A 39 1.15 7.14 18.37
C LYS A 39 1.46 8.60 18.03
N THR A 40 2.70 8.90 17.69
CA THR A 40 3.14 10.25 17.32
C THR A 40 4.13 10.17 16.17
N ILE A 41 4.00 11.09 15.21
CA ILE A 41 4.92 11.27 14.08
C ILE A 41 5.19 12.77 13.99
N ASN A 42 6.29 13.23 14.55
CA ASN A 42 6.59 14.65 14.70
C ASN A 42 5.39 15.39 15.34
N GLU A 43 4.79 16.34 14.63
CA GLU A 43 3.62 17.11 15.07
C GLU A 43 2.26 16.38 14.95
N TRP A 44 2.23 15.20 14.35
CA TRP A 44 1.03 14.41 14.19
C TRP A 44 0.76 13.52 15.40
N ILE A 45 -0.46 13.55 15.89
CA ILE A 45 -0.93 12.66 16.96
C ILE A 45 -1.87 11.63 16.35
N GLY A 46 -1.52 10.35 16.50
CA GLY A 46 -2.25 9.21 15.96
C GLY A 46 -3.20 8.63 17.02
N GLU A 47 -4.43 8.38 16.57
CA GLU A 47 -5.46 7.68 17.33
C GLU A 47 -5.79 6.38 16.58
N THR A 48 -5.66 5.23 17.27
CA THR A 48 -6.01 3.94 16.69
C THR A 48 -7.50 3.88 16.41
N MET A 49 -7.85 3.45 15.21
CA MET A 49 -9.24 3.31 14.76
C MET A 49 -9.62 1.84 14.70
N GLU A 50 -10.85 1.54 15.07
CA GLU A 50 -11.42 0.22 14.83
C GLU A 50 -11.77 0.07 13.35
N THR A 51 -11.36 -1.05 12.76
CA THR A 51 -11.72 -1.37 11.37
C THR A 51 -13.17 -1.82 11.31
N SER A 52 -13.93 -1.30 10.35
CA SER A 52 -15.35 -1.65 10.22
C SER A 52 -15.55 -3.12 9.88
N GLU A 53 -16.63 -3.73 10.40
CA GLU A 53 -16.99 -5.13 10.10
C GLU A 53 -17.14 -5.39 8.60
N VAL A 54 -17.59 -4.41 7.83
CA VAL A 54 -17.70 -4.51 6.36
C VAL A 54 -16.34 -4.76 5.72
N VAL A 55 -15.29 -4.08 6.18
CA VAL A 55 -13.92 -4.26 5.69
C VAL A 55 -13.37 -5.61 6.16
N ILE A 56 -13.57 -5.96 7.44
CA ILE A 56 -13.12 -7.24 8.01
C ILE A 56 -13.72 -8.41 7.24
N ASN A 57 -15.03 -8.40 7.01
CA ASN A 57 -15.75 -9.46 6.30
C ASN A 57 -15.41 -9.56 4.81
N ALA A 58 -14.79 -8.52 4.24
CA ALA A 58 -14.34 -8.51 2.84
C ALA A 58 -12.91 -9.05 2.66
N LEU A 59 -12.16 -9.26 3.75
CA LEU A 59 -10.79 -9.76 3.74
C LEU A 59 -10.77 -11.25 4.13
N ALA A 60 -9.69 -11.95 3.77
CA ALA A 60 -9.47 -13.32 4.22
C ALA A 60 -9.24 -13.37 5.74
N ASP A 61 -9.65 -14.47 6.39
CA ASP A 61 -9.62 -14.62 7.85
C ASP A 61 -8.20 -14.51 8.46
N ASP A 62 -7.17 -14.84 7.68
CA ASP A 62 -5.77 -14.78 8.10
C ASP A 62 -5.09 -13.43 7.79
N THR A 63 -5.86 -12.41 7.37
CA THR A 63 -5.39 -11.06 7.09
C THR A 63 -5.22 -10.27 8.37
N ASN A 64 -4.06 -9.60 8.52
CA ASN A 64 -3.85 -8.65 9.61
C ASN A 64 -4.03 -7.22 9.10
N TYR A 65 -4.54 -6.35 9.94
CA TYR A 65 -4.74 -4.94 9.60
C TYR A 65 -4.43 -4.02 10.78
N SER A 66 -4.05 -2.79 10.46
CA SER A 66 -3.81 -1.72 11.42
C SER A 66 -4.30 -0.40 10.84
N GLN A 67 -5.03 0.36 11.63
CA GLN A 67 -5.61 1.63 11.20
C GLN A 67 -5.42 2.70 12.26
N SER A 68 -5.01 3.89 11.84
CA SER A 68 -4.91 5.07 12.70
C SER A 68 -5.31 6.32 11.94
N GLN A 69 -5.95 7.24 12.66
CA GLN A 69 -6.21 8.59 12.22
C GLN A 69 -5.20 9.52 12.88
N TYR A 70 -4.48 10.28 12.07
CA TYR A 70 -3.51 11.27 12.51
C TYR A 70 -4.08 12.67 12.37
N LYS A 71 -3.89 13.48 13.41
CA LYS A 71 -4.31 14.87 13.47
C LYS A 71 -3.13 15.74 13.87
N ARG A 72 -3.00 16.91 13.28
CA ARG A 72 -2.09 17.95 13.73
C ARG A 72 -2.79 19.31 13.65
N ARG A 73 -2.27 20.31 14.39
CA ARG A 73 -2.69 21.68 14.16
C ARG A 73 -2.19 22.15 12.81
N THR A 74 -3.08 22.76 12.05
CA THR A 74 -2.73 23.31 10.74
C THR A 74 -1.73 24.45 10.91
N PRO A 75 -0.61 24.47 10.20
CA PRO A 75 0.33 25.59 10.27
C PRO A 75 -0.38 26.93 9.99
N ASN A 76 0.01 27.96 10.77
CA ASN A 76 -0.53 29.32 10.66
C ASN A 76 -2.04 29.50 10.92
N THR A 77 -2.71 28.51 11.52
CA THR A 77 -4.12 28.61 11.94
C THR A 77 -4.27 28.06 13.35
N GLU A 78 -4.76 28.88 14.32
CA GLU A 78 -4.78 28.48 15.72
C GLU A 78 -5.80 27.39 16.07
N ASP A 79 -6.91 27.29 15.33
CA ASP A 79 -8.07 26.47 15.69
C ASP A 79 -8.43 25.38 14.68
N LYS A 80 -7.56 25.13 13.67
CA LYS A 80 -7.86 24.15 12.62
C LYS A 80 -6.95 22.93 12.71
N LEU A 81 -7.47 21.80 12.27
CA LEU A 81 -6.78 20.50 12.29
C LEU A 81 -6.63 19.95 10.88
N ASP A 82 -5.42 19.53 10.55
CA ASP A 82 -5.17 18.63 9.43
C ASP A 82 -5.49 17.19 9.85
N ILE A 83 -5.99 16.40 8.93
CA ILE A 83 -6.38 15.00 9.17
C ILE A 83 -5.83 14.08 8.10
N ILE A 84 -5.24 12.96 8.53
CA ILE A 84 -4.75 11.89 7.67
C ILE A 84 -5.19 10.54 8.26
N ASN A 85 -5.72 9.67 7.41
CA ASN A 85 -6.04 8.30 7.77
C ASN A 85 -4.97 7.37 7.17
N THR A 86 -4.40 6.50 7.99
CA THR A 86 -3.44 5.47 7.58
C THR A 86 -4.05 4.10 7.81
N PHE A 87 -4.00 3.26 6.79
CA PHE A 87 -4.48 1.89 6.85
C PHE A 87 -3.45 0.94 6.25
N ILE A 88 -3.08 -0.09 7.01
CA ILE A 88 -2.16 -1.16 6.59
C ILE A 88 -2.93 -2.48 6.62
N VAL A 89 -2.86 -3.21 5.50
CA VAL A 89 -3.37 -4.57 5.37
C VAL A 89 -2.19 -5.48 5.06
N LEU A 90 -1.95 -6.48 5.88
CA LEU A 90 -0.92 -7.50 5.65
C LEU A 90 -1.60 -8.81 5.27
N SER A 91 -1.28 -9.32 4.07
CA SER A 91 -1.87 -10.57 3.58
C SER A 91 -1.52 -11.75 4.47
N GLY A 92 -2.44 -12.69 4.56
CA GLY A 92 -2.17 -14.04 4.99
C GLY A 92 -1.54 -14.88 3.88
N ASP A 93 -1.80 -16.18 3.89
CA ASP A 93 -1.30 -17.13 2.90
C ASP A 93 -1.94 -16.93 1.53
N ASP A 94 -3.21 -16.51 1.50
CA ASP A 94 -3.94 -16.15 0.27
C ASP A 94 -3.92 -14.63 0.04
N MET A 95 -2.85 -14.17 -0.60
CA MET A 95 -2.68 -12.77 -0.95
C MET A 95 -3.84 -12.21 -1.80
N ASN A 96 -4.42 -13.02 -2.68
CA ASN A 96 -5.43 -12.54 -3.63
C ASN A 96 -6.77 -12.20 -2.95
N ASN A 97 -7.11 -12.93 -1.90
CA ASN A 97 -8.29 -12.67 -1.09
C ASN A 97 -8.03 -11.67 0.05
N SER A 98 -6.76 -11.49 0.45
CA SER A 98 -6.38 -10.54 1.50
C SER A 98 -6.20 -9.11 0.98
N ILE A 99 -5.66 -8.94 -0.23
CA ILE A 99 -5.32 -7.61 -0.77
C ILE A 99 -5.98 -7.40 -2.12
N HIS A 100 -7.09 -6.69 -2.11
CA HIS A 100 -7.76 -6.25 -3.32
C HIS A 100 -7.14 -4.98 -3.91
N ARG A 101 -7.46 -4.68 -5.18
CA ARG A 101 -7.13 -3.38 -5.77
C ARG A 101 -7.94 -2.29 -5.06
N PRO A 102 -7.32 -1.18 -4.63
CA PRO A 102 -8.04 -0.08 -3.99
C PRO A 102 -9.21 0.44 -4.82
N GLU A 103 -9.05 0.47 -6.13
CA GLU A 103 -10.08 0.91 -7.07
C GLU A 103 -11.36 0.08 -6.95
N ARG A 104 -11.25 -1.23 -6.66
CA ARG A 104 -12.42 -2.10 -6.44
C ARG A 104 -13.06 -1.83 -5.09
N CYS A 105 -12.24 -1.66 -4.04
CA CYS A 105 -12.73 -1.37 -2.69
C CYS A 105 -13.41 0.00 -2.63
N LEU A 106 -12.84 1.02 -3.25
CA LEU A 106 -13.41 2.35 -3.31
C LEU A 106 -14.74 2.35 -4.07
N ALA A 107 -14.82 1.67 -5.21
CA ALA A 107 -16.08 1.53 -5.95
C ALA A 107 -17.16 0.83 -5.12
N ALA A 108 -16.81 -0.23 -4.38
CA ALA A 108 -17.73 -0.93 -3.48
C ALA A 108 -18.22 -0.06 -2.30
N GLN A 109 -17.42 0.92 -1.90
CA GLN A 109 -17.75 1.91 -0.86
C GLN A 109 -18.48 3.14 -1.43
N GLY A 110 -18.85 3.14 -2.71
CA GLY A 110 -19.59 4.25 -3.35
C GLY A 110 -18.71 5.41 -3.83
N PHE A 111 -17.41 5.18 -3.99
CA PHE A 111 -16.52 6.19 -4.58
C PHE A 111 -16.31 5.95 -6.08
N GLU A 112 -16.30 7.00 -6.86
CA GLU A 112 -15.77 7.01 -8.22
C GLU A 112 -14.32 7.49 -8.23
N ILE A 113 -13.49 6.91 -9.09
CA ILE A 113 -12.11 7.33 -9.29
C ILE A 113 -12.08 8.45 -10.32
N LEU A 114 -11.60 9.61 -9.90
CA LEU A 114 -11.44 10.78 -10.77
C LEU A 114 -10.10 10.79 -11.49
N ALA A 115 -9.04 10.34 -10.80
CA ALA A 115 -7.68 10.25 -11.35
C ALA A 115 -6.90 9.13 -10.66
N SER A 116 -6.00 8.50 -11.44
CA SER A 116 -5.06 7.48 -10.94
C SER A 116 -3.73 7.68 -11.64
N GLU A 117 -2.67 7.93 -10.88
CA GLU A 117 -1.34 8.17 -11.41
C GLU A 117 -0.27 7.54 -10.52
N GLU A 118 0.86 7.17 -11.11
CA GLU A 118 2.02 6.69 -10.37
C GLU A 118 2.99 7.87 -10.14
N ARG A 119 3.48 7.98 -8.91
CA ARG A 119 4.44 9.00 -8.49
C ARG A 119 5.58 8.37 -7.71
N ASN A 120 6.72 9.05 -7.66
CA ASN A 120 7.81 8.73 -6.75
C ASN A 120 7.82 9.74 -5.61
N ILE A 121 7.84 9.23 -4.36
CA ILE A 121 7.98 10.07 -3.17
C ILE A 121 9.37 9.90 -2.60
N GLN A 122 10.07 11.02 -2.40
CA GLN A 122 11.38 11.06 -1.77
C GLN A 122 11.25 10.82 -0.27
N ILE A 123 11.92 9.79 0.23
CA ILE A 123 11.95 9.42 1.65
C ILE A 123 13.22 9.94 2.32
N SER A 124 14.35 9.88 1.60
CA SER A 124 15.64 10.45 2.02
C SER A 124 16.38 11.00 0.81
N GLU A 125 17.54 11.60 1.00
CA GLU A 125 18.35 12.15 -0.11
C GLU A 125 18.64 11.12 -1.22
N THR A 126 18.77 9.84 -0.85
CA THR A 126 19.18 8.77 -1.76
C THR A 126 18.11 7.74 -2.04
N PHE A 127 16.94 7.84 -1.39
CA PHE A 127 15.90 6.81 -1.49
C PHE A 127 14.53 7.40 -1.77
N SER A 128 13.87 6.90 -2.80
CA SER A 128 12.47 7.20 -3.14
C SER A 128 11.67 5.94 -3.33
N ILE A 129 10.36 6.02 -3.13
CA ILE A 129 9.43 4.92 -3.31
C ILE A 129 8.40 5.22 -4.39
N PRO A 130 8.04 4.21 -5.21
CA PRO A 130 6.91 4.33 -6.11
C PRO A 130 5.62 4.21 -5.31
N VAL A 131 4.71 5.13 -5.54
CA VAL A 131 3.36 5.15 -4.96
C VAL A 131 2.33 5.38 -6.04
N ARG A 132 1.10 4.92 -5.82
CA ARG A 132 -0.04 5.29 -6.66
C ARG A 132 -0.89 6.30 -5.93
N ARG A 133 -1.13 7.42 -6.59
CA ARG A 133 -2.06 8.45 -6.15
C ARG A 133 -3.42 8.22 -6.78
N LEU A 134 -4.47 8.25 -5.97
CA LEU A 134 -5.85 8.22 -6.40
C LEU A 134 -6.57 9.48 -5.93
N ALA A 135 -7.26 10.16 -6.82
CA ALA A 135 -8.28 11.12 -6.46
C ALA A 135 -9.65 10.46 -6.65
N SER A 136 -10.51 10.53 -5.65
CA SER A 136 -11.83 9.88 -5.69
C SER A 136 -12.90 10.78 -5.08
N ARG A 137 -14.16 10.55 -5.49
CA ARG A 137 -15.32 11.28 -5.01
C ARG A 137 -16.42 10.31 -4.59
N HIS A 138 -16.98 10.49 -3.42
CA HIS A 138 -18.11 9.72 -2.95
C HIS A 138 -19.39 10.14 -3.67
N LEU A 139 -20.07 9.22 -4.35
CA LEU A 139 -21.18 9.50 -5.26
C LEU A 139 -22.39 10.15 -4.56
N ASN A 140 -22.69 9.75 -3.32
CA ASN A 140 -23.87 10.25 -2.62
C ASN A 140 -23.62 11.57 -1.88
N THR A 141 -22.41 11.80 -1.35
CA THR A 141 -22.10 12.98 -0.52
C THR A 141 -21.32 14.04 -1.28
N GLY A 142 -20.73 13.68 -2.44
CA GLY A 142 -19.83 14.56 -3.18
C GLY A 142 -18.46 14.77 -2.52
N LEU A 143 -18.21 14.18 -1.35
CA LEU A 143 -16.94 14.31 -0.64
C LEU A 143 -15.80 13.75 -1.49
N GLN A 144 -14.78 14.57 -1.71
CA GLN A 144 -13.58 14.17 -2.41
C GLN A 144 -12.48 13.79 -1.42
N GLN A 145 -11.58 12.91 -1.86
CA GLN A 145 -10.40 12.52 -1.10
C GLN A 145 -9.24 12.21 -2.03
N VAL A 146 -8.04 12.36 -1.49
CA VAL A 146 -6.80 11.90 -2.11
C VAL A 146 -6.25 10.75 -1.29
N SER A 147 -5.86 9.67 -1.98
CA SER A 147 -5.25 8.50 -1.36
C SER A 147 -3.92 8.20 -2.07
N PHE A 148 -2.90 7.93 -1.29
CA PHE A 148 -1.63 7.38 -1.78
C PHE A 148 -1.48 5.97 -1.26
N TYR A 149 -1.07 5.04 -2.13
CA TYR A 149 -0.83 3.68 -1.70
C TYR A 149 0.38 3.04 -2.37
N TRP A 150 0.91 2.04 -1.70
CA TRP A 150 1.96 1.16 -2.21
C TRP A 150 1.86 -0.23 -1.60
N PHE A 151 2.61 -1.17 -2.19
CA PHE A 151 2.75 -2.53 -1.68
C PHE A 151 4.17 -2.74 -1.18
N THR A 152 4.31 -3.40 -0.04
CA THR A 152 5.59 -3.76 0.57
C THR A 152 5.69 -5.27 0.69
N GLY A 153 6.63 -5.88 -0.03
CA GLY A 153 7.04 -7.26 0.15
C GLY A 153 8.17 -7.39 1.18
N ALA A 154 8.93 -8.47 1.09
CA ALA A 154 10.06 -8.72 2.00
C ALA A 154 11.26 -7.78 1.74
N LYS A 155 11.51 -7.43 0.46
CA LYS A 155 12.66 -6.60 0.03
C LYS A 155 12.30 -5.61 -1.07
N VAL A 156 11.03 -5.52 -1.45
CA VAL A 156 10.59 -4.74 -2.60
C VAL A 156 9.39 -3.90 -2.25
N ILE A 157 9.37 -2.69 -2.81
CA ILE A 157 8.23 -1.77 -2.73
C ILE A 157 7.76 -1.49 -4.15
N THR A 158 6.47 -1.51 -4.38
CA THR A 158 5.88 -1.23 -5.69
C THR A 158 4.52 -0.56 -5.57
N ALA A 159 4.20 0.35 -6.49
CA ALA A 159 2.87 0.93 -6.65
C ALA A 159 1.95 0.06 -7.50
N GLY A 160 2.51 -0.86 -8.29
CA GLY A 160 1.80 -1.63 -9.31
C GLY A 160 1.28 -2.96 -8.79
N HIS A 161 -0.01 -3.20 -8.96
CA HIS A 161 -0.61 -4.50 -8.67
C HIS A 161 0.02 -5.62 -9.53
N TYR A 162 0.23 -5.35 -10.81
CA TYR A 162 0.83 -6.34 -11.73
C TYR A 162 2.30 -6.62 -11.39
N SER A 163 3.08 -5.59 -11.04
CA SER A 163 4.47 -5.76 -10.60
C SER A 163 4.55 -6.62 -9.35
N ARG A 164 3.67 -6.37 -8.37
CA ARG A 164 3.54 -7.20 -7.17
C ARG A 164 3.25 -8.65 -7.53
N THR A 165 2.22 -8.89 -8.34
CA THR A 165 1.79 -10.24 -8.73
C THR A 165 2.88 -10.97 -9.50
N PHE A 166 3.56 -10.29 -10.42
CA PHE A 166 4.66 -10.88 -11.18
C PHE A 166 5.85 -11.26 -10.27
N THR A 167 6.22 -10.39 -9.35
CA THR A 167 7.28 -10.68 -8.37
C THR A 167 6.92 -11.89 -7.52
N ASP A 168 5.68 -11.97 -7.03
CA ASP A 168 5.20 -13.11 -6.23
C ASP A 168 5.24 -14.43 -7.03
N ILE A 169 4.77 -14.42 -8.26
CA ILE A 169 4.83 -15.59 -9.15
C ILE A 169 6.28 -16.01 -9.39
N LEU A 170 7.17 -15.05 -9.67
CA LEU A 170 8.58 -15.35 -9.94
C LEU A 170 9.27 -15.95 -8.71
N ASP A 171 9.04 -15.39 -7.52
CA ASP A 171 9.59 -15.91 -6.28
C ASP A 171 9.10 -17.34 -5.98
N ARG A 172 7.82 -17.62 -6.18
CA ARG A 172 7.26 -18.98 -6.02
C ARG A 172 7.88 -19.98 -6.98
N LEU A 173 8.07 -19.59 -8.25
CA LEU A 173 8.59 -20.47 -9.29
C LEU A 173 10.11 -20.71 -9.15
N THR A 174 10.88 -19.71 -8.73
CA THR A 174 12.35 -19.77 -8.73
C THR A 174 12.93 -20.19 -7.40
N THR A 175 12.36 -19.73 -6.29
CA THR A 175 12.90 -19.93 -4.94
C THR A 175 11.99 -20.73 -4.01
N GLY A 176 10.75 -21.05 -4.45
CA GLY A 176 9.74 -21.65 -3.57
C GLY A 176 9.33 -20.72 -2.43
N THR A 177 9.42 -19.42 -2.63
CA THR A 177 9.07 -18.45 -1.61
C THR A 177 7.65 -17.93 -1.84
N ASN A 178 6.81 -18.03 -0.81
CA ASN A 178 5.51 -17.36 -0.72
C ASN A 178 5.70 -16.16 0.21
N GLN A 179 5.80 -14.94 -0.34
CA GLN A 179 5.99 -13.78 0.51
C GLN A 179 4.64 -13.16 0.89
N ARG A 180 4.56 -12.72 2.13
CA ARG A 180 3.45 -11.89 2.59
C ARG A 180 3.65 -10.47 2.07
N TRP A 181 2.57 -9.89 1.59
CA TRP A 181 2.56 -8.52 1.11
C TRP A 181 1.77 -7.62 2.04
N ALA A 182 2.29 -6.45 2.31
CA ALA A 182 1.53 -5.40 2.95
C ALA A 182 1.03 -4.40 1.90
N PHE A 183 -0.20 -3.97 2.06
CA PHE A 183 -0.80 -2.85 1.34
C PHE A 183 -0.92 -1.69 2.31
N VAL A 184 -0.28 -0.58 2.00
CA VAL A 184 -0.31 0.64 2.82
C VAL A 184 -1.09 1.70 2.07
N THR A 185 -2.06 2.31 2.74
CA THR A 185 -2.86 3.41 2.18
C THR A 185 -2.84 4.59 3.14
N ILE A 186 -2.59 5.78 2.61
CA ILE A 186 -2.65 7.06 3.33
C ILE A 186 -3.63 7.96 2.61
N THR A 187 -4.67 8.40 3.31
CA THR A 187 -5.82 9.12 2.73
C THR A 187 -6.12 10.38 3.53
N SER A 188 -6.43 11.45 2.83
CA SER A 188 -6.99 12.66 3.43
C SER A 188 -8.21 13.14 2.64
N PRO A 189 -9.29 13.56 3.32
CA PRO A 189 -10.41 14.19 2.66
C PRO A 189 -10.03 15.59 2.15
N ILE A 190 -10.62 15.99 1.04
CA ILE A 190 -10.58 17.37 0.53
C ILE A 190 -11.78 18.11 1.10
N ILE A 191 -11.53 19.11 1.93
CA ILE A 191 -12.57 19.85 2.66
C ILE A 191 -12.70 21.27 2.07
N GLU A 192 -12.40 21.44 0.80
CA GLU A 192 -12.51 22.74 0.14
C GLU A 192 -13.96 23.20 0.07
N GLY A 193 -14.20 24.46 0.46
CA GLY A 193 -15.54 25.07 0.42
C GLY A 193 -16.54 24.55 1.47
N LEU A 194 -16.17 23.60 2.31
CA LEU A 194 -17.02 23.08 3.38
C LEU A 194 -16.67 23.75 4.72
N ASN A 195 -17.65 24.31 5.40
CA ASN A 195 -17.44 24.86 6.75
C ASN A 195 -17.50 23.73 7.79
N THR A 196 -16.43 22.92 7.84
CA THR A 196 -16.34 21.74 8.71
C THR A 196 -15.37 21.96 9.85
N HIS A 197 -15.65 22.96 10.72
CA HIS A 197 -14.86 23.11 11.96
C HIS A 197 -14.87 21.77 12.75
N PRO A 198 -13.71 21.28 13.25
CA PRO A 198 -12.40 21.95 13.36
C PRO A 198 -11.42 21.68 12.20
N PHE A 199 -11.82 21.05 11.12
CA PHE A 199 -10.89 20.65 10.06
C PHE A 199 -10.51 21.81 9.13
N ALA A 200 -9.24 21.84 8.72
CA ALA A 200 -8.73 22.81 7.77
C ALA A 200 -9.26 22.53 6.37
N GLN A 201 -9.44 23.61 5.60
CA GLN A 201 -9.78 23.52 4.19
C GLN A 201 -8.48 23.52 3.40
N HIS A 202 -8.28 22.44 2.64
CA HIS A 202 -7.15 22.29 1.73
C HIS A 202 -7.65 22.05 0.31
N SER A 203 -7.01 22.68 -0.66
CA SER A 203 -7.14 22.32 -2.06
C SER A 203 -6.56 20.91 -2.33
N VAL A 204 -6.77 20.40 -3.54
CA VAL A 204 -6.21 19.13 -3.97
C VAL A 204 -4.68 19.15 -3.88
N GLU A 205 -4.05 20.24 -4.33
CA GLU A 205 -2.59 20.42 -4.33
C GLU A 205 -2.02 20.50 -2.92
N GLU A 206 -2.65 21.25 -2.04
CA GLU A 206 -2.25 21.35 -0.62
C GLU A 206 -2.39 20.00 0.10
N THR A 207 -3.47 19.25 -0.21
CA THR A 207 -3.69 17.91 0.32
C THR A 207 -2.61 16.94 -0.18
N ASP A 208 -2.21 17.01 -1.45
CA ASP A 208 -1.12 16.20 -2.02
C ASP A 208 0.22 16.49 -1.32
N ILE A 209 0.56 17.74 -1.11
CA ILE A 209 1.79 18.16 -0.40
C ILE A 209 1.76 17.63 1.02
N MET A 210 0.67 17.84 1.75
CA MET A 210 0.50 17.38 3.13
C MET A 210 0.69 15.86 3.27
N ILE A 211 0.05 15.08 2.39
CA ILE A 211 0.19 13.62 2.41
C ILE A 211 1.62 13.19 2.05
N THR A 212 2.24 13.83 1.08
CA THR A 212 3.63 13.52 0.66
C THR A 212 4.62 13.77 1.80
N GLU A 213 4.49 14.89 2.51
CA GLU A 213 5.29 15.19 3.71
C GLU A 213 5.06 14.16 4.81
N PHE A 214 3.80 13.77 5.04
CA PHE A 214 3.48 12.76 6.04
C PHE A 214 4.06 11.39 5.68
N ILE A 215 3.98 10.96 4.40
CA ILE A 215 4.56 9.72 3.92
C ILE A 215 6.07 9.68 4.19
N SER A 216 6.80 10.77 3.90
CA SER A 216 8.24 10.81 4.12
C SER A 216 8.64 10.60 5.58
N LYS A 217 7.78 11.00 6.52
CA LYS A 217 7.99 10.84 7.96
C LYS A 217 7.57 9.46 8.47
N ILE A 218 6.34 9.01 8.15
CA ILE A 218 5.80 7.75 8.65
C ILE A 218 6.52 6.54 8.05
N PHE A 219 7.02 6.66 6.83
CA PHE A 219 7.60 5.54 6.10
C PHE A 219 8.70 4.82 6.89
N GLN A 220 9.60 5.57 7.50
CA GLN A 220 10.72 5.04 8.28
C GLN A 220 10.27 4.32 9.58
N GLU A 221 9.14 4.73 10.13
CA GLU A 221 8.57 4.17 11.37
C GLU A 221 7.83 2.84 11.12
N ILE A 222 7.27 2.67 9.92
CA ILE A 222 6.45 1.49 9.59
C ILE A 222 7.17 0.48 8.69
N HIS A 223 8.46 0.68 8.38
CA HIS A 223 9.24 -0.26 7.59
C HIS A 223 10.50 -0.72 8.31
N LYS A 224 10.89 -1.98 8.06
CA LYS A 224 12.17 -2.55 8.47
C LYS A 224 13.24 -2.06 7.48
N ASN A 225 13.77 -0.89 7.71
CA ASN A 225 14.62 -0.14 6.77
C ASN A 225 15.81 -0.94 6.22
N GLU A 226 16.46 -1.75 7.08
CA GLU A 226 17.58 -2.62 6.67
C GLU A 226 17.19 -3.65 5.61
N GLN A 227 15.95 -4.17 5.64
CA GLN A 227 15.49 -5.19 4.70
C GLN A 227 15.22 -4.62 3.31
N ILE A 228 14.82 -3.35 3.22
CA ILE A 228 14.50 -2.66 1.97
C ILE A 228 15.66 -1.80 1.44
N GLY A 229 16.86 -1.93 2.04
CA GLY A 229 18.09 -1.28 1.56
C GLY A 229 18.25 0.19 1.95
N ILE A 230 17.50 0.66 2.94
CA ILE A 230 17.71 1.99 3.51
C ILE A 230 18.78 1.85 4.61
N THR A 231 19.97 2.35 4.35
CA THR A 231 21.01 2.50 5.36
C THR A 231 20.81 3.81 6.10
N ASP A 232 20.52 3.72 7.39
CA ASP A 232 20.43 4.88 8.28
C ASP A 232 21.84 5.41 8.58
N ASN A 233 22.27 6.42 7.83
CA ASN A 233 23.55 7.08 8.06
C ASN A 233 23.57 7.96 9.33
N SER A 234 22.45 8.07 10.06
CA SER A 234 22.34 8.94 11.25
C SER A 234 22.93 8.32 12.53
N LYS A 235 23.29 7.03 12.52
CA LYS A 235 23.91 6.32 13.66
C LYS A 235 25.43 6.26 13.63
N ALA A 236 26.08 6.96 12.69
CA ALA A 236 27.54 6.94 12.51
C ALA A 236 28.23 8.27 12.90
N SER A 237 27.65 9.03 13.84
CA SER A 237 28.29 10.22 14.40
C SER A 237 28.17 10.28 15.93
#